data_ba9e21aa228ed619db79ed1723686518
#
_entry.id   ba9e21aa228ed619db79ed1723686518
#
_cell.length_a   1.000
_cell.length_b   1.000
_cell.length_c   1.000
_cell.angle_alpha   90.00
_cell.angle_beta   90.00
_cell.angle_gamma   90.00
#
_symmetry.space_group_name_H-M   'P 1'
#
loop_
_entity.id
_entity.type
_entity.pdbx_description
1 polymer ?
#
loop_
_entity_poly.entity_id
_entity_poly.type
_entity_poly.pdbx_seq_one_letter_code
_entity_poly.pdbx_strand_id
1 'polypeptide(L)'
;MRGHRPLVAFTAVVALTASLIVVGSTVSTAGLCGEFRWPIKSLADRDARSIDFEPQRVRLARLYRLERPGRVTDDTARIRPQEFQVYEFVAQLEKAEMEGDRDLKFVISVPRHPEQTMAMEFLAGACMESSFRRARMTRARQKALDLCGQLSEDLTDLEGRVVIRGVGFWGSLQHEEIGGAPNHFELIPGLGIRGTCERV
;
A
#
# COMPACT_ATOMS: atom_id res chain seq x y z
N MET A 1 -53.54 -19.40 76.66
CA MET A 1 -52.33 -18.68 76.27
C MET A 1 -51.97 -19.07 74.85
N ARG A 2 -52.29 -18.25 73.85
CA ARG A 2 -52.07 -18.50 72.43
C ARG A 2 -50.83 -17.71 72.00
N GLY A 3 -49.75 -18.42 71.62
CA GLY A 3 -48.54 -17.83 71.08
C GLY A 3 -48.66 -17.48 69.62
N HIS A 4 -48.46 -16.25 69.28
CA HIS A 4 -48.35 -15.76 67.86
C HIS A 4 -46.92 -15.96 67.40
N ARG A 5 -46.74 -16.71 66.29
CA ARG A 5 -45.48 -16.75 65.52
C ARG A 5 -45.52 -15.72 64.41
N PRO A 6 -44.49 -14.92 64.27
CA PRO A 6 -44.43 -13.99 63.09
C PRO A 6 -43.97 -14.77 61.88
N LEU A 7 -44.66 -14.53 60.70
CA LEU A 7 -44.24 -14.94 59.39
C LEU A 7 -43.13 -13.95 58.93
N VAL A 8 -41.99 -14.51 58.62
CA VAL A 8 -40.92 -13.80 57.96
C VAL A 8 -41.10 -13.98 56.47
N ALA A 9 -41.45 -12.91 55.75
CA ALA A 9 -41.53 -12.85 54.30
C ALA A 9 -40.11 -12.68 53.73
N PHE A 10 -39.63 -13.66 52.98
CA PHE A 10 -38.40 -13.55 52.17
C PHE A 10 -38.76 -12.90 50.85
N THR A 11 -38.31 -11.68 50.64
CA THR A 11 -38.32 -11.00 49.33
C THR A 11 -37.12 -11.46 48.55
N ALA A 12 -37.32 -12.25 47.49
CA ALA A 12 -36.26 -12.62 46.54
C ALA A 12 -36.05 -11.45 45.58
N VAL A 13 -34.87 -10.82 45.63
CA VAL A 13 -34.43 -9.84 44.68
C VAL A 13 -33.81 -10.59 43.49
N VAL A 14 -34.50 -10.61 42.36
CA VAL A 14 -33.98 -11.12 41.09
C VAL A 14 -33.16 -10.00 40.44
N ALA A 15 -31.84 -10.13 40.50
CA ALA A 15 -30.92 -9.24 39.76
C ALA A 15 -30.87 -9.65 38.28
N LEU A 16 -31.52 -8.89 37.40
CA LEU A 16 -31.36 -9.02 35.96
C LEU A 16 -29.98 -8.43 35.56
N THR A 17 -29.03 -9.28 35.29
CA THR A 17 -27.77 -8.88 34.65
C THR A 17 -27.99 -8.76 33.13
N ALA A 18 -28.13 -7.54 32.62
CA ALA A 18 -28.13 -7.25 31.19
C ALA A 18 -26.72 -7.43 30.65
N SER A 19 -26.46 -8.54 29.94
CA SER A 19 -25.22 -8.72 29.18
C SER A 19 -25.26 -7.83 27.91
N LEU A 20 -24.49 -6.76 27.91
CA LEU A 20 -24.22 -5.99 26.73
C LEU A 20 -23.36 -6.82 25.78
N ILE A 21 -23.97 -7.37 24.73
CA ILE A 21 -23.26 -7.94 23.59
C ILE A 21 -22.74 -6.77 22.77
N VAL A 22 -21.46 -6.45 22.92
CA VAL A 22 -20.76 -5.54 21.99
C VAL A 22 -20.59 -6.32 20.69
N VAL A 23 -21.49 -6.09 19.74
CA VAL A 23 -21.30 -6.53 18.36
C VAL A 23 -20.20 -5.65 17.77
N GLY A 24 -18.96 -6.10 17.85
CA GLY A 24 -17.84 -5.51 17.14
C GLY A 24 -18.13 -5.65 15.64
N SER A 25 -18.49 -4.57 14.98
CA SER A 25 -18.53 -4.51 13.52
C SER A 25 -17.10 -4.73 13.04
N THR A 26 -16.79 -5.93 12.57
CA THR A 26 -15.57 -6.17 11.79
C THR A 26 -15.77 -5.45 10.47
N VAL A 27 -15.19 -4.26 10.34
CA VAL A 27 -15.05 -3.59 9.04
C VAL A 27 -14.24 -4.55 8.17
N SER A 28 -14.87 -5.07 7.13
CA SER A 28 -14.18 -5.91 6.15
C SER A 28 -13.09 -5.06 5.50
N THR A 29 -11.84 -5.38 5.73
CA THR A 29 -10.68 -4.71 5.12
C THR A 29 -10.59 -4.95 3.61
N ALA A 30 -11.39 -5.86 3.06
CA ALA A 30 -11.41 -6.20 1.64
C ALA A 30 -11.86 -5.04 0.71
N GLY A 31 -12.52 -4.01 1.22
CA GLY A 31 -12.89 -2.81 0.46
C GLY A 31 -11.89 -1.64 0.57
N LEU A 32 -10.81 -1.81 1.34
CA LEU A 32 -9.82 -0.77 1.58
C LEU A 32 -8.51 -0.98 0.80
N CYS A 33 -8.33 -2.14 0.18
CA CYS A 33 -7.08 -2.49 -0.44
C CYS A 33 -7.25 -2.57 -1.95
N GLY A 34 -6.97 -1.57 -2.71
CA GLY A 34 -7.12 -1.44 -4.17
C GLY A 34 -7.47 -2.73 -4.95
N GLU A 35 -8.24 -2.60 -6.01
CA GLU A 35 -8.84 -3.79 -6.66
C GLU A 35 -7.93 -4.40 -7.73
N PHE A 36 -7.25 -3.57 -8.53
CA PHE A 36 -6.52 -4.02 -9.71
C PHE A 36 -5.31 -4.87 -9.37
N ARG A 37 -5.36 -6.16 -9.75
CA ARG A 37 -4.28 -7.16 -9.57
C ARG A 37 -3.69 -7.16 -8.14
N TRP A 38 -4.55 -6.99 -7.15
CA TRP A 38 -4.13 -6.85 -5.76
C TRP A 38 -3.15 -7.92 -5.25
N PRO A 39 -3.32 -9.23 -5.53
CA PRO A 39 -2.35 -10.24 -5.10
C PRO A 39 -0.95 -9.99 -5.67
N ILE A 40 -0.85 -9.43 -6.88
CA ILE A 40 0.43 -9.07 -7.52
C ILE A 40 1.06 -7.86 -6.82
N LYS A 41 0.29 -6.78 -6.62
CA LYS A 41 0.73 -5.58 -5.89
C LYS A 41 1.26 -5.95 -4.50
N SER A 42 0.54 -6.76 -3.74
CA SER A 42 0.85 -7.11 -2.36
C SER A 42 1.89 -8.25 -2.20
N LEU A 43 2.39 -8.83 -3.28
CA LEU A 43 3.26 -10.02 -3.24
C LEU A 43 2.61 -11.22 -2.53
N ALA A 44 1.30 -11.35 -2.66
CA ALA A 44 0.52 -12.46 -2.12
C ALA A 44 0.19 -13.53 -3.17
N ASP A 45 0.50 -13.27 -4.45
CA ASP A 45 0.33 -14.22 -5.54
C ASP A 45 1.31 -15.40 -5.45
N ARG A 46 0.95 -16.51 -6.08
CA ARG A 46 1.75 -17.76 -6.05
C ARG A 46 3.17 -17.59 -6.61
N ASP A 47 3.35 -16.69 -7.58
CA ASP A 47 4.61 -16.48 -8.30
C ASP A 47 5.53 -15.45 -7.61
N ALA A 48 5.04 -14.75 -6.58
CA ALA A 48 5.79 -13.73 -5.88
C ALA A 48 7.11 -14.22 -5.29
N ARG A 49 7.20 -15.51 -4.91
CA ARG A 49 8.44 -16.12 -4.39
C ARG A 49 9.51 -16.31 -5.46
N SER A 50 9.14 -16.25 -6.74
CA SER A 50 10.05 -16.36 -7.90
C SER A 50 10.63 -15.01 -8.35
N ILE A 51 10.26 -13.93 -7.65
CA ILE A 51 10.84 -12.61 -7.91
C ILE A 51 12.31 -12.61 -7.51
N ASP A 52 13.17 -12.07 -8.37
CA ASP A 52 14.53 -11.76 -8.01
C ASP A 52 14.56 -10.50 -7.12
N PHE A 53 14.85 -10.70 -5.83
CA PHE A 53 14.91 -9.62 -4.85
C PHE A 53 16.29 -8.95 -4.77
N GLU A 54 17.28 -9.38 -5.55
CA GLU A 54 18.51 -8.63 -5.76
C GLU A 54 18.23 -7.42 -6.65
N PRO A 55 18.49 -6.19 -6.18
CA PRO A 55 18.09 -5.00 -6.94
C PRO A 55 18.87 -4.83 -8.23
N GLN A 56 18.18 -4.84 -9.35
CA GLN A 56 18.73 -4.47 -10.64
C GLN A 56 18.86 -2.95 -10.72
N ARG A 57 20.09 -2.44 -10.79
CA ARG A 57 20.34 -1.02 -10.98
C ARG A 57 20.09 -0.61 -12.42
N VAL A 58 19.17 0.34 -12.60
CA VAL A 58 18.76 0.85 -13.92
C VAL A 58 18.67 2.37 -13.91
N ARG A 59 18.51 2.98 -15.08
CA ARG A 59 18.07 4.38 -15.20
C ARG A 59 16.55 4.40 -15.29
N LEU A 60 15.89 5.28 -14.53
CA LEU A 60 14.42 5.44 -14.58
C LEU A 60 13.93 5.65 -16.02
N ALA A 61 14.64 6.45 -16.84
CA ALA A 61 14.33 6.65 -18.25
C ALA A 61 14.26 5.36 -19.08
N ARG A 62 14.89 4.27 -18.66
CA ARG A 62 14.76 2.95 -19.32
C ARG A 62 13.42 2.32 -19.01
N LEU A 63 12.96 2.40 -17.75
CA LEU A 63 11.66 1.86 -17.33
C LEU A 63 10.51 2.65 -17.97
N TYR A 64 10.64 3.97 -18.02
CA TYR A 64 9.69 4.86 -18.69
C TYR A 64 9.47 4.51 -20.18
N ARG A 65 10.46 3.90 -20.84
CA ARG A 65 10.39 3.52 -22.27
C ARG A 65 10.16 2.04 -22.52
N LEU A 66 9.86 1.26 -21.49
CA LEU A 66 9.54 -0.14 -21.71
C LEU A 66 8.31 -0.27 -22.60
N GLU A 67 8.37 -1.22 -23.50
CA GLU A 67 7.21 -1.59 -24.30
C GLU A 67 6.19 -2.32 -23.40
N ARG A 68 4.93 -1.88 -23.48
CA ARG A 68 3.85 -2.48 -22.71
C ARG A 68 3.49 -3.85 -23.26
N PRO A 69 3.27 -4.87 -22.41
CA PRO A 69 2.90 -6.22 -22.83
C PRO A 69 1.40 -6.32 -23.18
N GLY A 70 0.92 -5.59 -24.18
CA GLY A 70 -0.47 -5.67 -24.61
C GLY A 70 -1.49 -5.33 -23.49
N ARG A 71 -2.65 -6.03 -23.52
CA ARG A 71 -3.73 -5.80 -22.54
C ARG A 71 -3.43 -6.51 -21.22
N VAL A 72 -3.45 -5.76 -20.12
CA VAL A 72 -3.33 -6.26 -18.75
C VAL A 72 -4.69 -6.08 -18.08
N THR A 73 -5.23 -7.14 -17.46
CA THR A 73 -6.52 -7.19 -16.76
C THR A 73 -6.31 -7.67 -15.32
N ASP A 74 -7.34 -7.62 -14.49
CA ASP A 74 -7.30 -8.07 -13.09
C ASP A 74 -6.82 -9.52 -12.94
N ASP A 75 -7.21 -10.39 -13.87
CA ASP A 75 -6.84 -11.81 -13.87
C ASP A 75 -5.46 -12.07 -14.49
N THR A 76 -4.77 -11.04 -15.00
CA THR A 76 -3.46 -11.22 -15.63
C THR A 76 -2.43 -11.63 -14.58
N ALA A 77 -1.83 -12.81 -14.76
CA ALA A 77 -0.74 -13.27 -13.91
C ALA A 77 0.49 -12.35 -14.03
N ARG A 78 1.46 -12.52 -13.13
CA ARG A 78 2.71 -11.74 -13.13
C ARG A 78 3.44 -11.86 -14.46
N ILE A 79 3.85 -10.74 -15.03
CA ILE A 79 4.41 -10.64 -16.40
C ILE A 79 5.94 -10.63 -16.36
N ARG A 80 6.55 -11.55 -17.10
CA ARG A 80 8.02 -11.63 -17.24
C ARG A 80 8.54 -10.70 -18.33
N PRO A 81 9.78 -10.24 -18.18
CA PRO A 81 10.63 -10.35 -16.98
C PRO A 81 10.35 -9.27 -15.94
N GLN A 82 9.62 -8.20 -16.28
CA GLN A 82 9.59 -6.94 -15.55
C GLN A 82 8.99 -7.06 -14.15
N GLU A 83 7.93 -7.84 -13.98
CA GLU A 83 7.28 -8.01 -12.67
C GLU A 83 7.93 -9.09 -11.79
N PHE A 84 8.99 -9.74 -12.29
CA PHE A 84 9.81 -10.68 -11.53
C PHE A 84 11.14 -10.08 -11.07
N GLN A 85 11.24 -8.75 -11.08
CA GLN A 85 12.49 -8.05 -10.78
C GLN A 85 12.24 -6.90 -9.81
N VAL A 86 13.17 -6.74 -8.87
CA VAL A 86 13.31 -5.50 -8.08
C VAL A 86 14.22 -4.54 -8.84
N TYR A 87 13.76 -3.31 -9.03
CA TYR A 87 14.56 -2.24 -9.64
C TYR A 87 15.08 -1.29 -8.57
N GLU A 88 16.31 -0.78 -8.77
CA GLU A 88 16.89 0.33 -8.00
C GLU A 88 17.34 1.42 -8.96
N PHE A 89 16.95 2.66 -8.70
CA PHE A 89 17.39 3.82 -9.50
C PHE A 89 17.32 5.12 -8.71
N VAL A 90 17.92 6.16 -9.27
CA VAL A 90 17.84 7.54 -8.80
C VAL A 90 16.66 8.22 -9.49
N ALA A 91 15.82 8.90 -8.69
CA ALA A 91 14.69 9.71 -9.16
C ALA A 91 14.67 11.08 -8.49
N GLN A 92 13.92 12.01 -9.08
CA GLN A 92 13.46 13.24 -8.45
C GLN A 92 12.07 13.00 -7.89
N LEU A 93 11.77 13.52 -6.70
CA LEU A 93 10.41 13.55 -6.16
C LEU A 93 9.69 14.74 -6.77
N GLU A 94 8.43 14.54 -7.14
CA GLU A 94 7.57 15.59 -7.70
C GLU A 94 6.36 15.83 -6.79
N LYS A 95 5.63 14.77 -6.44
CA LYS A 95 4.42 14.83 -5.63
C LYS A 95 4.26 13.57 -4.79
N ALA A 96 3.43 13.68 -3.74
CA ALA A 96 2.94 12.51 -3.02
C ALA A 96 1.57 12.76 -2.39
N GLU A 97 0.84 11.67 -2.17
CA GLU A 97 -0.44 11.63 -1.47
C GLU A 97 -0.60 10.32 -0.70
N MET A 98 -1.55 10.30 0.20
CA MET A 98 -2.09 9.06 0.77
C MET A 98 -3.42 8.77 0.08
N GLU A 99 -3.47 7.71 -0.71
CA GLU A 99 -4.67 7.31 -1.44
C GLU A 99 -5.80 6.84 -0.51
N GLY A 100 -7.02 6.73 -1.05
CA GLY A 100 -8.20 6.33 -0.29
C GLY A 100 -8.10 4.94 0.35
N ASP A 101 -7.31 4.03 -0.20
CA ASP A 101 -6.95 2.73 0.38
C ASP A 101 -5.79 2.81 1.38
N ARG A 102 -5.31 4.04 1.64
CA ARG A 102 -4.22 4.40 2.54
C ARG A 102 -2.83 4.01 2.05
N ASP A 103 -2.67 3.64 0.80
CA ASP A 103 -1.36 3.49 0.19
C ASP A 103 -0.68 4.86 0.07
N LEU A 104 0.64 4.88 0.13
CA LEU A 104 1.39 6.11 -0.12
C LEU A 104 1.85 6.10 -1.56
N LYS A 105 1.27 6.95 -2.36
CA LYS A 105 1.64 7.16 -3.75
C LYS A 105 2.63 8.29 -3.88
N PHE A 106 3.68 8.06 -4.64
CA PHE A 106 4.67 9.05 -5.02
C PHE A 106 4.72 9.18 -6.54
N VAL A 107 4.69 10.40 -7.01
CA VAL A 107 5.05 10.76 -8.38
C VAL A 107 6.54 11.08 -8.39
N ILE A 108 7.27 10.33 -9.18
CA ILE A 108 8.71 10.48 -9.35
C ILE A 108 9.06 10.78 -10.80
N SER A 109 10.13 11.50 -11.03
CA SER A 109 10.57 11.82 -12.39
C SER A 109 12.01 11.42 -12.68
N VAL A 110 12.32 11.34 -13.96
CA VAL A 110 13.69 11.19 -14.43
C VAL A 110 14.47 12.45 -14.07
N PRO A 111 15.62 12.37 -13.36
CA PRO A 111 16.42 13.54 -13.00
C PRO A 111 16.68 14.44 -14.21
N ARG A 112 16.35 15.73 -14.10
CA ARG A 112 16.40 16.78 -15.14
C ARG A 112 15.35 16.64 -16.26
N HIS A 113 14.38 15.75 -16.10
CA HIS A 113 13.27 15.53 -17.02
C HIS A 113 11.96 15.40 -16.23
N PRO A 114 11.44 16.49 -15.65
CA PRO A 114 10.24 16.45 -14.80
C PRO A 114 8.98 16.03 -15.56
N GLU A 115 9.00 16.12 -16.89
CA GLU A 115 7.93 15.65 -17.76
C GLU A 115 7.89 14.11 -17.91
N GLN A 116 8.96 13.40 -17.50
CA GLN A 116 9.04 11.95 -17.59
C GLN A 116 8.77 11.34 -16.21
N THR A 117 7.50 11.26 -15.85
CA THR A 117 7.04 10.79 -14.55
C THR A 117 6.69 9.31 -14.52
N MET A 118 6.70 8.74 -13.33
CA MET A 118 6.26 7.37 -13.02
C MET A 118 5.67 7.34 -11.61
N ALA A 119 4.63 6.54 -11.40
CA ALA A 119 4.08 6.28 -10.08
C ALA A 119 4.85 5.18 -9.33
N MET A 120 4.90 5.30 -8.01
CA MET A 120 5.30 4.23 -7.12
C MET A 120 4.44 4.23 -5.85
N GLU A 121 4.19 3.05 -5.28
CA GLU A 121 3.34 2.92 -4.11
C GLU A 121 4.03 2.15 -2.97
N PHE A 122 3.84 2.65 -1.73
CA PHE A 122 4.13 1.92 -0.51
C PHE A 122 2.81 1.51 0.14
N LEU A 123 2.50 0.24 0.11
CA LEU A 123 1.21 -0.29 0.51
C LEU A 123 0.89 -0.10 1.99
N ALA A 124 -0.39 0.06 2.31
CA ALA A 124 -0.90 0.16 3.67
C ALA A 124 -0.71 -1.14 4.46
N GLY A 125 -0.53 -1.04 5.78
CA GLY A 125 -0.24 -2.18 6.64
C GLY A 125 -1.30 -3.28 6.60
N ALA A 126 -2.58 -2.90 6.63
CA ALA A 126 -3.72 -3.82 6.54
C ALA A 126 -3.75 -4.58 5.20
N CYS A 127 -3.26 -3.94 4.15
CA CYS A 127 -3.27 -4.49 2.80
C CYS A 127 -2.08 -5.43 2.48
N MET A 128 -1.16 -5.62 3.41
CA MET A 128 0.02 -6.48 3.26
C MET A 128 -0.05 -7.78 4.09
N GLU A 129 -1.18 -8.08 4.74
CA GLU A 129 -1.24 -9.17 5.75
C GLU A 129 -0.88 -10.54 5.18
N SER A 130 -1.28 -10.83 3.95
CA SER A 130 -0.98 -12.10 3.26
C SER A 130 0.39 -12.13 2.59
N SER A 131 1.14 -11.01 2.58
CA SER A 131 2.43 -10.92 1.94
C SER A 131 3.55 -11.58 2.75
N PHE A 132 4.32 -12.46 2.14
CA PHE A 132 5.52 -13.02 2.77
C PHE A 132 6.66 -11.97 2.95
N ARG A 133 6.53 -10.79 2.34
CA ARG A 133 7.46 -9.67 2.47
C ARG A 133 6.91 -8.52 3.34
N ARG A 134 5.80 -8.73 4.04
CA ARG A 134 5.14 -7.71 4.88
C ARG A 134 6.12 -6.87 5.71
N ALA A 135 7.01 -7.52 6.46
CA ALA A 135 7.95 -6.80 7.31
C ALA A 135 8.90 -5.86 6.53
N ARG A 136 9.30 -6.24 5.31
CA ARG A 136 10.14 -5.40 4.44
C ARG A 136 9.35 -4.21 3.90
N MET A 137 8.13 -4.45 3.44
CA MET A 137 7.23 -3.43 2.90
C MET A 137 6.84 -2.43 3.99
N THR A 138 6.49 -2.90 5.20
CA THR A 138 6.20 -2.03 6.36
C THR A 138 7.39 -1.12 6.69
N ARG A 139 8.61 -1.66 6.72
CA ARG A 139 9.81 -0.84 6.97
C ARG A 139 10.07 0.16 5.84
N ALA A 140 9.80 -0.20 4.59
CA ALA A 140 9.98 0.71 3.46
C ALA A 140 8.97 1.86 3.52
N ARG A 141 7.70 1.57 3.82
CA ARG A 141 6.66 2.58 4.04
C ARG A 141 7.03 3.53 5.20
N GLN A 142 7.47 2.97 6.33
CA GLN A 142 7.88 3.81 7.47
C GLN A 142 9.02 4.75 7.10
N LYS A 143 10.01 4.26 6.34
CA LYS A 143 11.10 5.11 5.85
C LYS A 143 10.63 6.22 4.91
N ALA A 144 9.60 6.00 4.11
CA ALA A 144 9.01 7.04 3.27
C ALA A 144 8.36 8.14 4.13
N LEU A 145 7.63 7.74 5.18
CA LEU A 145 7.03 8.67 6.15
C LEU A 145 8.10 9.41 6.98
N ASP A 146 9.16 8.72 7.38
CA ASP A 146 10.27 9.35 8.13
C ASP A 146 11.01 10.38 7.26
N LEU A 147 11.10 10.13 5.95
CA LEU A 147 11.80 10.99 5.01
C LEU A 147 10.97 12.21 4.60
N CYS A 148 9.68 12.01 4.27
CA CYS A 148 8.81 13.06 3.70
C CYS A 148 7.76 13.59 4.69
N GLY A 149 7.69 13.04 5.91
CA GLY A 149 6.66 13.35 6.90
C GLY A 149 5.33 12.65 6.60
N GLN A 150 4.32 12.93 7.42
CA GLN A 150 2.98 12.38 7.23
C GLN A 150 2.34 12.99 5.98
N LEU A 151 1.89 12.16 5.07
CA LEU A 151 1.16 12.57 3.88
C LEU A 151 -0.35 12.59 4.18
N SER A 152 -1.06 13.51 3.55
CA SER A 152 -2.53 13.61 3.55
C SER A 152 -3.11 13.03 2.26
N GLU A 153 -4.43 13.03 2.16
CA GLU A 153 -5.14 12.68 0.93
C GLU A 153 -5.01 13.76 -0.15
N ASP A 154 -4.59 14.97 0.24
CA ASP A 154 -4.29 16.02 -0.73
C ASP A 154 -2.93 15.78 -1.39
N LEU A 155 -2.90 15.88 -2.70
CA LEU A 155 -1.67 15.77 -3.49
C LEU A 155 -0.71 16.92 -3.13
N THR A 156 0.40 16.57 -2.52
CA THR A 156 1.41 17.51 -2.00
C THR A 156 2.60 17.58 -2.96
N ASP A 157 3.01 18.80 -3.32
CA ASP A 157 4.22 19.02 -4.10
C ASP A 157 5.47 18.72 -3.25
N LEU A 158 6.40 18.00 -3.83
CA LEU A 158 7.64 17.58 -3.18
C LEU A 158 8.85 17.96 -4.03
N GLU A 159 9.94 18.25 -3.37
CA GLU A 159 11.26 18.34 -3.97
C GLU A 159 12.23 17.39 -3.27
N GLY A 160 13.14 16.81 -4.03
CA GLY A 160 14.17 15.97 -3.45
C GLY A 160 14.71 14.94 -4.42
N ARG A 161 15.92 14.48 -4.13
CA ARG A 161 16.58 13.43 -4.90
C ARG A 161 16.66 12.16 -4.08
N VAL A 162 16.11 11.09 -4.61
CA VAL A 162 15.99 9.82 -3.91
C VAL A 162 16.57 8.66 -4.70
N VAL A 163 17.00 7.63 -3.97
CA VAL A 163 17.21 6.28 -4.52
C VAL A 163 16.05 5.42 -4.07
N ILE A 164 15.37 4.84 -5.03
CA ILE A 164 14.16 4.05 -4.86
C ILE A 164 14.42 2.60 -5.19
N ARG A 165 13.76 1.71 -4.46
CA ARG A 165 13.65 0.27 -4.76
C ARG A 165 12.19 -0.13 -4.76
N GLY A 166 11.80 -0.93 -5.75
CA GLY A 166 10.45 -1.49 -5.84
C GLY A 166 10.38 -2.63 -6.83
N VAL A 167 9.31 -3.38 -6.77
CA VAL A 167 8.99 -4.44 -7.74
C VAL A 167 8.32 -3.80 -8.94
N GLY A 168 8.68 -4.22 -10.15
CA GLY A 168 7.99 -3.77 -11.35
C GLY A 168 6.54 -4.23 -11.38
N PHE A 169 5.66 -3.37 -11.87
CA PHE A 169 4.24 -3.62 -11.99
C PHE A 169 3.67 -2.97 -13.25
N TRP A 170 2.76 -3.65 -13.94
CA TRP A 170 2.03 -3.12 -15.06
C TRP A 170 0.62 -2.69 -14.62
N GLY A 171 0.39 -1.39 -14.52
CA GLY A 171 -0.88 -0.80 -14.13
C GLY A 171 -1.99 -0.95 -15.18
N SER A 172 -3.21 -0.50 -14.85
CA SER A 172 -4.36 -0.51 -15.73
C SER A 172 -4.25 0.59 -16.80
N LEU A 173 -4.76 0.32 -18.02
CA LEU A 173 -4.98 1.36 -19.03
C LEU A 173 -6.29 2.14 -18.79
N GLN A 174 -7.16 1.65 -17.91
CA GLN A 174 -8.48 2.25 -17.69
C GLN A 174 -8.45 3.41 -16.71
N HIS A 175 -7.36 3.58 -15.98
CA HIS A 175 -7.17 4.67 -15.02
C HIS A 175 -5.98 5.52 -15.47
N GLU A 176 -6.25 6.78 -15.79
CA GLU A 176 -5.19 7.78 -15.92
C GLU A 176 -4.71 8.12 -14.50
N GLU A 177 -3.56 7.60 -14.15
CA GLU A 177 -2.93 7.93 -12.87
C GLU A 177 -2.19 9.25 -12.94
N ILE A 178 -2.41 10.12 -11.97
CA ILE A 178 -1.64 11.37 -11.84
C ILE A 178 -0.15 11.00 -11.74
N GLY A 179 0.62 11.51 -12.69
CA GLY A 179 2.06 11.26 -12.75
C GLY A 179 2.47 9.86 -13.21
N GLY A 180 1.53 9.03 -13.68
CA GLY A 180 1.84 7.73 -14.26
C GLY A 180 2.71 7.83 -15.52
N ALA A 181 3.51 6.81 -15.79
CA ALA A 181 4.25 6.70 -17.04
C ALA A 181 3.30 6.37 -18.21
N PRO A 182 3.58 6.84 -19.46
CA PRO A 182 2.70 6.59 -20.60
C PRO A 182 2.57 5.12 -20.99
N ASN A 183 3.49 4.29 -20.53
CA ASN A 183 3.42 2.84 -20.68
C ASN A 183 2.70 2.14 -19.50
N HIS A 184 2.23 2.89 -18.49
CA HIS A 184 1.62 2.41 -17.25
C HIS A 184 2.50 1.41 -16.49
N PHE A 185 3.82 1.56 -16.58
CA PHE A 185 4.76 0.82 -15.75
C PHE A 185 4.99 1.59 -14.45
N GLU A 186 4.93 0.89 -13.34
CA GLU A 186 4.96 1.41 -11.99
C GLU A 186 5.91 0.59 -11.11
N LEU A 187 6.20 1.06 -9.92
CA LEU A 187 6.90 0.31 -8.89
C LEU A 187 5.97 0.01 -7.72
N ILE A 188 5.40 -1.18 -7.70
CA ILE A 188 4.50 -1.65 -6.64
C ILE A 188 4.83 -3.11 -6.28
N PRO A 189 5.09 -3.41 -5.02
CA PRO A 189 5.26 -2.49 -3.90
C PRO A 189 6.64 -1.81 -3.89
N GLY A 190 6.67 -0.63 -3.30
CA GLY A 190 7.90 0.02 -2.89
C GLY A 190 8.60 -0.78 -1.78
N LEU A 191 9.90 -1.07 -1.96
CA LEU A 191 10.71 -1.87 -1.05
C LEU A 191 11.83 -1.07 -0.37
N GLY A 192 11.96 0.21 -0.70
CA GLY A 192 12.91 1.11 -0.08
C GLY A 192 12.98 2.48 -0.74
N ILE A 193 13.30 3.46 0.08
CA ILE A 193 13.56 4.84 -0.33
C ILE A 193 14.66 5.41 0.56
N ARG A 194 15.54 6.25 0.00
CA ARG A 194 16.55 7.03 0.73
C ARG A 194 16.98 8.23 -0.08
N GLY A 195 17.31 9.32 0.57
CA GLY A 195 17.73 10.57 -0.08
C GLY A 195 17.22 11.79 0.68
N THR A 196 16.76 12.79 -0.04
CA THR A 196 16.16 14.02 0.49
C THR A 196 14.71 14.14 0.05
N CYS A 197 13.87 14.75 0.90
CA CYS A 197 12.47 15.05 0.61
C CYS A 197 12.07 16.31 1.36
N GLU A 198 11.63 17.30 0.63
CA GLU A 198 11.15 18.57 1.15
C GLU A 198 9.75 18.84 0.56
N ARG A 199 8.86 19.42 1.36
CA ARG A 199 7.56 19.89 0.89
C ARG A 199 7.69 21.31 0.39
N VAL A 200 7.07 21.61 -0.75
CA VAL A 200 7.12 22.93 -1.41
C VAL A 200 5.83 23.69 -1.16
#